data_4f8404639bfd3c9c2f70936af1b89852
#
_entry.id   4f8404639bfd3c9c2f70936af1b89852
#
_cell.length_a   1.000
_cell.length_b   1.000
_cell.length_c   1.000
_cell.angle_alpha   90.00
_cell.angle_beta   90.00
_cell.angle_gamma   90.00
#
_symmetry.space_group_name_H-M   'P 1'
#
loop_
_entity.id
_entity.type
_entity.pdbx_description
1 polymer ?
#
loop_
_entity_poly.entity_id
_entity_poly.type
_entity_poly.pdbx_seq_one_letter_code
_entity_poly.pdbx_strand_id
1 'polypeptide(L)'
;MLKLNKVCKRFGNKTVADDICLTVGRGKILAVLGRSGCGKSTLLNMIAGITRPDGGEIWLNGENITRMPPEKRRISLMFQDYALFPHMSALENTAFGLKMQKMQKTEAERLAMAALAEVGLENEAHRKPEKLSGGEKQRLALARALVVRPSLLLLDESFSSLDTHLRDRLRRMTAERIRNGGIPAVLVTHSPEEACTTADEIAVMHEGRILQYGTPETLVKTPACVQVTRLMGLPNTDDDRHIPQHAVRFDQDGMECRVLSRTCLPESFSLSVLHPKYGILWLNLDMPHAGEISGNDTVRIHIEDQEIVRFR
;
A
#
# COMPACT_ATOMS: atom_id res chain seq x y z
N MET A 1 -0.89 17.10 8.46
CA MET A 1 0.16 16.19 8.94
C MET A 1 -0.44 15.28 10.00
N LEU A 2 -0.32 13.97 9.85
CA LEU A 2 -0.66 12.97 10.87
C LEU A 2 0.62 12.58 11.63
N LYS A 3 0.55 12.42 12.96
CA LYS A 3 1.64 11.90 13.78
C LYS A 3 1.08 10.92 14.82
N LEU A 4 1.67 9.75 14.87
CA LEU A 4 1.46 8.75 15.92
C LEU A 4 2.69 8.74 16.82
N ASN A 5 2.47 8.75 18.13
CA ASN A 5 3.53 8.75 19.12
C ASN A 5 3.27 7.64 20.14
N LYS A 6 4.06 6.56 20.05
CA LYS A 6 4.01 5.38 20.92
C LYS A 6 2.62 4.80 21.09
N VAL A 7 1.88 4.67 19.98
CA VAL A 7 0.52 4.16 19.99
C VAL A 7 0.52 2.66 20.27
N CYS A 8 -0.20 2.25 21.31
CA CYS A 8 -0.29 0.86 21.75
C CYS A 8 -1.74 0.38 21.78
N LYS A 9 -1.95 -0.93 21.48
CA LYS A 9 -3.24 -1.60 21.58
C LYS A 9 -3.10 -3.09 21.84
N ARG A 10 -3.91 -3.58 22.79
CA ARG A 10 -4.03 -5.01 23.10
C ARG A 10 -5.49 -5.44 23.09
N PHE A 11 -5.74 -6.66 22.68
CA PHE A 11 -7.03 -7.33 22.82
C PHE A 11 -6.80 -8.65 23.59
N GLY A 12 -7.23 -8.68 24.83
CA GLY A 12 -6.90 -9.78 25.73
C GLY A 12 -5.36 -9.95 25.83
N ASN A 13 -4.85 -11.11 25.48
CA ASN A 13 -3.42 -11.41 25.53
C ASN A 13 -2.67 -11.04 24.22
N LYS A 14 -3.39 -10.60 23.17
CA LYS A 14 -2.77 -10.28 21.89
C LYS A 14 -2.45 -8.80 21.80
N THR A 15 -1.17 -8.44 21.63
CA THR A 15 -0.74 -7.09 21.29
C THR A 15 -0.87 -6.91 19.77
N VAL A 16 -1.62 -5.90 19.33
CA VAL A 16 -1.89 -5.62 17.91
C VAL A 16 -1.27 -4.30 17.42
N ALA A 17 -0.85 -3.45 18.36
CA ALA A 17 0.00 -2.29 18.13
C ALA A 17 0.91 -2.13 19.36
N ASP A 18 2.22 -2.05 19.13
CA ASP A 18 3.24 -1.96 20.15
C ASP A 18 4.20 -0.83 19.79
N ASP A 19 4.06 0.27 20.53
CA ASP A 19 4.93 1.46 20.43
C ASP A 19 5.00 2.06 19.00
N ILE A 20 3.86 2.11 18.30
CA ILE A 20 3.80 2.59 16.91
C ILE A 20 4.09 4.09 16.85
N CYS A 21 5.19 4.44 16.17
CA CYS A 21 5.59 5.82 15.87
C CYS A 21 5.63 6.01 14.35
N LEU A 22 4.77 6.88 13.80
CA LEU A 22 4.66 7.17 12.37
C LEU A 22 4.33 8.64 12.15
N THR A 23 4.78 9.18 11.03
CA THR A 23 4.43 10.54 10.62
C THR A 23 4.05 10.55 9.14
N VAL A 24 2.97 11.26 8.78
CA VAL A 24 2.56 11.44 7.39
C VAL A 24 2.43 12.92 7.08
N GLY A 25 3.22 13.40 6.14
CA GLY A 25 3.22 14.79 5.69
C GLY A 25 1.93 15.18 4.96
N ARG A 26 1.71 16.49 4.78
CA ARG A 26 0.60 16.98 3.95
C ARG A 26 0.83 16.59 2.49
N GLY A 27 -0.23 16.09 1.84
CA GLY A 27 -0.16 15.63 0.46
C GLY A 27 0.70 14.38 0.24
N LYS A 28 1.09 13.69 1.32
CA LYS A 28 1.88 12.45 1.27
C LYS A 28 1.03 11.24 1.53
N ILE A 29 1.41 10.13 0.92
CA ILE A 29 0.81 8.81 1.09
C ILE A 29 1.80 7.92 1.83
N LEU A 30 1.38 7.42 2.99
CA LEU A 30 2.08 6.36 3.72
C LEU A 30 1.40 5.03 3.45
N ALA A 31 2.12 4.03 2.94
CA ALA A 31 1.64 2.66 2.93
C ALA A 31 2.04 1.93 4.22
N VAL A 32 1.10 1.23 4.83
CA VAL A 32 1.38 0.26 5.90
C VAL A 32 1.30 -1.13 5.30
N LEU A 33 2.45 -1.74 5.06
CA LEU A 33 2.61 -3.05 4.44
C LEU A 33 2.78 -4.12 5.51
N GLY A 34 2.10 -5.26 5.36
CA GLY A 34 2.26 -6.39 6.27
C GLY A 34 1.27 -7.52 5.98
N ARG A 35 1.50 -8.70 6.58
CA ARG A 35 0.61 -9.87 6.43
C ARG A 35 -0.76 -9.62 7.05
N SER A 36 -1.76 -10.38 6.62
CA SER A 36 -3.09 -10.35 7.24
C SER A 36 -2.99 -10.67 8.73
N GLY A 37 -3.75 -9.91 9.55
CA GLY A 37 -3.78 -10.12 11.01
C GLY A 37 -2.62 -9.52 11.81
N CYS A 38 -1.68 -8.76 11.19
CA CYS A 38 -0.58 -8.11 11.91
C CYS A 38 -0.95 -6.80 12.63
N GLY A 39 -2.21 -6.31 12.49
CA GLY A 39 -2.69 -5.11 13.21
C GLY A 39 -3.02 -3.90 12.33
N LYS A 40 -2.86 -3.96 11.00
CA LYS A 40 -3.04 -2.81 10.08
C LYS A 40 -4.43 -2.16 10.14
N SER A 41 -5.50 -2.93 9.99
CA SER A 41 -6.88 -2.39 10.06
C SER A 41 -7.21 -1.87 11.47
N THR A 42 -6.63 -2.47 12.52
CA THR A 42 -6.75 -1.94 13.89
C THR A 42 -6.07 -0.57 14.02
N LEU A 43 -4.89 -0.40 13.38
CA LEU A 43 -4.21 0.89 13.33
C LEU A 43 -5.06 1.95 12.64
N LEU A 44 -5.66 1.64 11.47
CA LEU A 44 -6.60 2.53 10.80
C LEU A 44 -7.79 2.88 11.69
N ASN A 45 -8.38 1.90 12.38
CA ASN A 45 -9.51 2.10 13.28
C ASN A 45 -9.15 2.99 14.48
N MET A 46 -7.92 2.90 14.99
CA MET A 46 -7.44 3.81 16.05
C MET A 46 -7.28 5.24 15.52
N ILE A 47 -6.73 5.42 14.34
CA ILE A 47 -6.58 6.72 13.69
C ILE A 47 -7.97 7.32 13.39
N ALA A 48 -8.91 6.52 12.90
CA ALA A 48 -10.29 6.95 12.66
C ALA A 48 -11.09 7.26 13.93
N GLY A 49 -10.66 6.73 15.11
CA GLY A 49 -11.34 6.90 16.40
C GLY A 49 -12.41 5.87 16.68
N ILE A 50 -12.55 4.84 15.86
CA ILE A 50 -13.48 3.71 16.06
C ILE A 50 -12.99 2.83 17.21
N THR A 51 -11.68 2.65 17.32
CA THR A 51 -11.04 1.93 18.42
C THR A 51 -10.17 2.90 19.22
N ARG A 52 -10.24 2.87 20.54
CA ARG A 52 -9.33 3.66 21.39
C ARG A 52 -8.00 2.94 21.55
N PRO A 53 -6.87 3.64 21.39
CA PRO A 53 -5.58 3.11 21.83
C PRO A 53 -5.55 2.95 23.34
N ASP A 54 -4.74 2.01 23.83
CA ASP A 54 -4.53 1.80 25.27
C ASP A 54 -3.41 2.69 25.79
N GLY A 55 -2.50 3.15 24.91
CA GLY A 55 -1.41 4.07 25.22
C GLY A 55 -1.00 4.88 24.00
N GLY A 56 -0.19 5.91 24.23
CA GLY A 56 0.31 6.80 23.20
C GLY A 56 -0.67 7.88 22.74
N GLU A 57 -0.30 8.59 21.71
CA GLU A 57 -1.04 9.76 21.23
C GLU A 57 -1.14 9.78 19.70
N ILE A 58 -2.28 10.29 19.21
CA ILE A 58 -2.56 10.51 17.78
C ILE A 58 -2.82 12.00 17.58
N TRP A 59 -2.04 12.60 16.69
CA TRP A 59 -2.12 14.02 16.37
C TRP A 59 -2.45 14.22 14.89
N LEU A 60 -3.42 15.09 14.60
CA LEU A 60 -3.76 15.48 13.23
C LEU A 60 -3.74 17.00 13.11
N ASN A 61 -2.95 17.52 12.18
CA ASN A 61 -2.77 18.97 11.93
C ASN A 61 -2.44 19.79 13.19
N GLY A 62 -1.69 19.21 14.14
CA GLY A 62 -1.30 19.88 15.39
C GLY A 62 -2.31 19.72 16.53
N GLU A 63 -3.44 19.07 16.30
CA GLU A 63 -4.45 18.79 17.31
C GLU A 63 -4.33 17.34 17.81
N ASN A 64 -4.38 17.12 19.12
CA ASN A 64 -4.42 15.77 19.71
C ASN A 64 -5.83 15.20 19.58
N ILE A 65 -5.98 14.21 18.68
CA ILE A 65 -7.27 13.57 18.39
C ILE A 65 -7.44 12.23 19.10
N THR A 66 -6.54 11.84 20.00
CA THR A 66 -6.51 10.51 20.63
C THR A 66 -7.85 10.13 21.27
N ARG A 67 -8.50 11.09 21.96
CA ARG A 67 -9.79 10.90 22.64
C ARG A 67 -10.98 11.51 21.89
N MET A 68 -10.73 12.14 20.72
CA MET A 68 -11.77 12.75 19.91
C MET A 68 -12.64 11.67 19.27
N PRO A 69 -13.99 11.77 19.35
CA PRO A 69 -14.86 10.80 18.71
C PRO A 69 -14.79 10.88 17.18
N PRO A 70 -15.08 9.78 16.46
CA PRO A 70 -14.88 9.66 15.02
C PRO A 70 -15.51 10.78 14.20
N GLU A 71 -16.76 11.15 14.50
CA GLU A 71 -17.53 12.15 13.76
C GLU A 71 -16.95 13.58 13.82
N LYS A 72 -16.06 13.85 14.79
CA LYS A 72 -15.37 15.14 14.93
C LYS A 72 -14.01 15.19 14.27
N ARG A 73 -13.42 14.04 13.88
CA ARG A 73 -12.05 13.95 13.36
C ARG A 73 -11.91 14.44 11.91
N ARG A 74 -13.01 14.57 11.15
CA ARG A 74 -13.00 14.89 9.70
C ARG A 74 -12.10 13.95 8.88
N ILE A 75 -12.11 12.67 9.21
CA ILE A 75 -11.35 11.61 8.56
C ILE A 75 -12.31 10.82 7.66
N SER A 76 -11.88 10.53 6.44
CA SER A 76 -12.56 9.54 5.59
C SER A 76 -11.83 8.21 5.71
N LEU A 77 -12.60 7.15 5.97
CA LEU A 77 -12.12 5.77 5.99
C LEU A 77 -12.88 4.97 4.94
N MET A 78 -12.12 4.37 4.01
CA MET A 78 -12.62 3.36 3.10
C MET A 78 -12.31 1.99 3.69
N PHE A 79 -13.37 1.27 4.10
CA PHE A 79 -13.26 -0.08 4.64
C PHE A 79 -13.06 -1.12 3.55
N GLN A 80 -12.49 -2.27 3.91
CA GLN A 80 -12.28 -3.39 3.02
C GLN A 80 -13.59 -3.95 2.42
N ASP A 81 -14.70 -3.94 3.17
CA ASP A 81 -16.04 -4.32 2.74
C ASP A 81 -16.84 -3.17 2.11
N TYR A 82 -16.17 -2.02 1.89
CA TYR A 82 -16.71 -0.77 1.33
C TYR A 82 -17.74 -0.06 2.23
N ALA A 83 -18.41 -0.73 3.15
CA ALA A 83 -19.43 -0.20 4.07
C ALA A 83 -20.42 0.76 3.37
N LEU A 84 -20.94 0.38 2.19
CA LEU A 84 -21.93 1.15 1.44
C LEU A 84 -23.29 1.05 2.10
N PHE A 85 -24.06 2.14 2.05
CA PHE A 85 -25.44 2.16 2.55
C PHE A 85 -26.36 1.43 1.57
N PRO A 86 -26.90 0.24 1.90
CA PRO A 86 -27.60 -0.61 0.94
C PRO A 86 -28.95 -0.03 0.49
N HIS A 87 -29.56 0.81 1.32
CA HIS A 87 -30.84 1.46 1.04
C HIS A 87 -30.72 2.72 0.18
N MET A 88 -29.52 3.27 -0.01
CA MET A 88 -29.20 4.46 -0.77
C MET A 88 -28.68 4.12 -2.16
N SER A 89 -29.00 4.95 -3.16
CA SER A 89 -28.38 4.90 -4.50
C SER A 89 -26.89 5.26 -4.46
N ALA A 90 -26.16 5.07 -5.57
CA ALA A 90 -24.76 5.49 -5.70
C ALA A 90 -24.59 7.01 -5.47
N LEU A 91 -25.48 7.81 -6.05
CA LEU A 91 -25.50 9.27 -5.86
C LEU A 91 -25.74 9.65 -4.39
N GLU A 92 -26.72 9.01 -3.73
CA GLU A 92 -27.03 9.27 -2.33
C GLU A 92 -25.90 8.85 -1.41
N ASN A 93 -25.26 7.68 -1.65
CA ASN A 93 -24.08 7.23 -0.93
C ASN A 93 -22.95 8.27 -1.03
N THR A 94 -22.67 8.78 -2.24
CA THR A 94 -21.61 9.75 -2.46
C THR A 94 -21.94 11.10 -1.82
N ALA A 95 -23.19 11.57 -1.94
CA ALA A 95 -23.64 12.84 -1.36
C ALA A 95 -23.79 12.82 0.16
N PHE A 96 -23.83 11.65 0.79
CA PHE A 96 -24.16 11.50 2.22
C PHE A 96 -23.26 12.36 3.13
N GLY A 97 -21.93 12.25 2.96
CA GLY A 97 -20.98 13.01 3.77
C GLY A 97 -21.10 14.53 3.61
N LEU A 98 -21.40 15.00 2.39
CA LEU A 98 -21.64 16.42 2.11
C LEU A 98 -22.90 16.93 2.80
N LYS A 99 -23.97 16.12 2.82
CA LYS A 99 -25.22 16.43 3.56
C LYS A 99 -24.97 16.51 5.06
N MET A 100 -24.13 15.62 5.61
CA MET A 100 -23.75 15.67 7.05
C MET A 100 -22.93 16.92 7.38
N GLN A 101 -22.20 17.49 6.41
CA GLN A 101 -21.54 18.80 6.52
C GLN A 101 -22.50 19.98 6.36
N LYS A 102 -23.82 19.75 6.31
CA LYS A 102 -24.89 20.75 6.15
C LYS A 102 -24.85 21.50 4.80
N MET A 103 -24.25 20.88 3.77
CA MET A 103 -24.29 21.42 2.41
C MET A 103 -25.69 21.37 1.83
N GLN A 104 -26.07 22.36 1.02
CA GLN A 104 -27.38 22.37 0.31
C GLN A 104 -27.50 21.12 -0.59
N LYS A 105 -28.70 20.54 -0.64
CA LYS A 105 -28.97 19.29 -1.36
C LYS A 105 -28.51 19.32 -2.81
N THR A 106 -28.89 20.38 -3.54
CA THR A 106 -28.57 20.58 -4.97
C THR A 106 -27.05 20.61 -5.20
N GLU A 107 -26.30 21.30 -4.36
CA GLU A 107 -24.85 21.40 -4.47
C GLU A 107 -24.18 20.07 -4.07
N ALA A 108 -24.66 19.40 -3.02
CA ALA A 108 -24.17 18.09 -2.62
C ALA A 108 -24.37 17.05 -3.74
N GLU A 109 -25.52 17.04 -4.41
CA GLU A 109 -25.80 16.13 -5.52
C GLU A 109 -24.96 16.46 -6.76
N ARG A 110 -24.74 17.76 -7.06
CA ARG A 110 -23.84 18.20 -8.14
C ARG A 110 -22.41 17.73 -7.94
N LEU A 111 -21.87 17.91 -6.73
CA LEU A 111 -20.50 17.45 -6.38
C LEU A 111 -20.39 15.92 -6.37
N ALA A 112 -21.43 15.24 -5.86
CA ALA A 112 -21.48 13.78 -5.85
C ALA A 112 -21.51 13.21 -7.27
N MET A 113 -22.29 13.82 -8.19
CA MET A 113 -22.32 13.41 -9.59
C MET A 113 -20.97 13.61 -10.27
N ALA A 114 -20.28 14.73 -10.03
CA ALA A 114 -18.94 14.96 -10.54
C ALA A 114 -17.94 13.92 -10.01
N ALA A 115 -18.03 13.56 -8.72
CA ALA A 115 -17.17 12.52 -8.13
C ALA A 115 -17.47 11.11 -8.70
N LEU A 116 -18.72 10.81 -9.03
CA LEU A 116 -19.10 9.56 -9.71
C LEU A 116 -18.55 9.50 -11.13
N ALA A 117 -18.62 10.62 -11.88
CA ALA A 117 -18.06 10.69 -13.22
C ALA A 117 -16.53 10.47 -13.24
N GLU A 118 -15.79 11.00 -12.26
CA GLU A 118 -14.34 10.77 -12.14
C GLU A 118 -13.98 9.30 -12.00
N VAL A 119 -14.82 8.52 -11.33
CA VAL A 119 -14.62 7.07 -11.17
C VAL A 119 -15.37 6.24 -12.23
N GLY A 120 -16.01 6.89 -13.24
CA GLY A 120 -16.75 6.24 -14.32
C GLY A 120 -17.99 5.52 -13.84
N LEU A 121 -18.80 6.16 -12.99
CA LEU A 121 -20.06 5.65 -12.44
C LEU A 121 -21.23 6.63 -12.63
N GLU A 122 -21.13 7.57 -13.55
CA GLU A 122 -22.21 8.55 -13.83
C GLU A 122 -23.50 7.88 -14.27
N ASN A 123 -23.41 6.81 -15.08
CA ASN A 123 -24.57 6.07 -15.58
C ASN A 123 -25.22 5.18 -14.52
N GLU A 124 -24.48 4.85 -13.46
CA GLU A 124 -24.90 4.04 -12.32
C GLU A 124 -25.40 4.85 -11.13
N ALA A 125 -25.44 6.19 -11.25
CA ALA A 125 -25.74 7.12 -10.15
C ALA A 125 -27.04 6.77 -9.39
N HIS A 126 -28.05 6.27 -10.08
CA HIS A 126 -29.36 5.92 -9.47
C HIS A 126 -29.47 4.43 -9.07
N ARG A 127 -28.44 3.61 -9.32
CA ARG A 127 -28.45 2.20 -8.90
C ARG A 127 -28.10 2.07 -7.41
N LYS A 128 -28.70 1.09 -6.76
CA LYS A 128 -28.35 0.69 -5.39
C LYS A 128 -27.12 -0.23 -5.38
N PRO A 129 -26.36 -0.29 -4.28
CA PRO A 129 -25.15 -1.12 -4.17
C PRO A 129 -25.34 -2.60 -4.51
N GLU A 130 -26.50 -3.18 -4.23
CA GLU A 130 -26.83 -4.57 -4.55
C GLU A 130 -26.76 -4.89 -6.05
N LYS A 131 -27.02 -3.87 -6.91
CA LYS A 131 -26.99 -3.97 -8.38
C LYS A 131 -25.64 -3.61 -9.00
N LEU A 132 -24.63 -3.34 -8.18
CA LEU A 132 -23.29 -3.00 -8.61
C LEU A 132 -22.35 -4.19 -8.46
N SER A 133 -21.44 -4.36 -9.41
CA SER A 133 -20.33 -5.30 -9.33
C SER A 133 -19.36 -4.95 -8.20
N GLY A 134 -18.47 -5.87 -7.82
CA GLY A 134 -17.45 -5.61 -6.79
C GLY A 134 -16.56 -4.41 -7.09
N GLY A 135 -16.09 -4.29 -8.34
CA GLY A 135 -15.29 -3.14 -8.77
C GLY A 135 -16.08 -1.82 -8.81
N GLU A 136 -17.38 -1.83 -9.17
CA GLU A 136 -18.23 -0.65 -9.10
C GLU A 136 -18.47 -0.22 -7.65
N LYS A 137 -18.71 -1.15 -6.73
CA LYS A 137 -18.82 -0.86 -5.29
C LYS A 137 -17.55 -0.23 -4.72
N GLN A 138 -16.40 -0.73 -5.14
CA GLN A 138 -15.10 -0.18 -4.73
C GLN A 138 -14.91 1.24 -5.23
N ARG A 139 -15.22 1.52 -6.52
CA ARG A 139 -15.18 2.87 -7.11
C ARG A 139 -16.14 3.83 -6.42
N LEU A 140 -17.35 3.38 -6.12
CA LEU A 140 -18.34 4.15 -5.37
C LEU A 140 -17.83 4.52 -3.97
N ALA A 141 -17.24 3.59 -3.23
CA ALA A 141 -16.68 3.84 -1.91
C ALA A 141 -15.53 4.86 -1.97
N LEU A 142 -14.69 4.78 -3.01
CA LEU A 142 -13.61 5.74 -3.24
C LEU A 142 -14.15 7.15 -3.54
N ALA A 143 -15.15 7.29 -4.43
CA ALA A 143 -15.79 8.56 -4.71
C ALA A 143 -16.41 9.17 -3.45
N ARG A 144 -17.12 8.36 -2.65
CA ARG A 144 -17.70 8.77 -1.35
C ARG A 144 -16.65 9.28 -0.37
N ALA A 145 -15.48 8.61 -0.30
CA ALA A 145 -14.41 8.99 0.60
C ALA A 145 -13.72 10.31 0.19
N LEU A 146 -13.58 10.56 -1.12
CA LEU A 146 -12.84 11.71 -1.65
C LEU A 146 -13.68 12.98 -1.75
N VAL A 147 -15.00 12.87 -2.02
CA VAL A 147 -15.86 14.03 -2.29
C VAL A 147 -15.94 15.01 -1.13
N VAL A 148 -15.84 14.53 0.10
CA VAL A 148 -15.95 15.33 1.34
C VAL A 148 -14.70 16.15 1.67
N ARG A 149 -13.61 16.01 0.90
CA ARG A 149 -12.32 16.69 1.13
C ARG A 149 -11.84 16.53 2.58
N PRO A 150 -11.52 15.31 3.02
CA PRO A 150 -11.22 15.03 4.41
C PRO A 150 -9.89 15.67 4.84
N SER A 151 -9.70 15.83 6.16
CA SER A 151 -8.41 16.21 6.75
C SER A 151 -7.37 15.12 6.73
N LEU A 152 -7.80 13.86 6.59
CA LEU A 152 -6.98 12.66 6.44
C LEU A 152 -7.80 11.58 5.70
N LEU A 153 -7.17 10.90 4.75
CA LEU A 153 -7.76 9.76 4.03
C LEU A 153 -7.13 8.45 4.52
N LEU A 154 -7.97 7.49 4.88
CA LEU A 154 -7.59 6.14 5.29
C LEU A 154 -8.15 5.15 4.28
N LEU A 155 -7.30 4.28 3.74
CA LEU A 155 -7.62 3.32 2.70
C LEU A 155 -7.24 1.91 3.16
N ASP A 156 -8.24 1.04 3.39
CA ASP A 156 -8.01 -0.36 3.79
C ASP A 156 -8.22 -1.28 2.58
N GLU A 157 -7.12 -1.80 1.99
CA GLU A 157 -7.08 -2.68 0.82
C GLU A 157 -7.92 -2.20 -0.38
N SER A 158 -7.86 -0.89 -0.64
CA SER A 158 -8.85 -0.16 -1.45
C SER A 158 -8.76 -0.40 -2.96
N PHE A 159 -7.78 -1.13 -3.48
CA PHE A 159 -7.59 -1.35 -4.92
C PHE A 159 -7.51 -2.83 -5.32
N SER A 160 -7.81 -3.77 -4.41
CA SER A 160 -7.58 -5.21 -4.61
C SER A 160 -8.52 -5.87 -5.62
N SER A 161 -9.77 -5.40 -5.75
CA SER A 161 -10.82 -6.05 -6.55
C SER A 161 -10.99 -5.48 -7.97
N LEU A 162 -10.03 -4.70 -8.44
CA LEU A 162 -10.07 -4.05 -9.75
C LEU A 162 -9.18 -4.76 -10.76
N ASP A 163 -9.55 -4.71 -12.05
CA ASP A 163 -8.64 -5.07 -13.13
C ASP A 163 -7.42 -4.12 -13.17
N THR A 164 -6.33 -4.56 -13.78
CA THR A 164 -5.04 -3.88 -13.73
C THR A 164 -5.10 -2.45 -14.28
N HIS A 165 -5.72 -2.23 -15.45
CA HIS A 165 -5.77 -0.91 -16.08
C HIS A 165 -6.60 0.09 -15.28
N LEU A 166 -7.75 -0.34 -14.78
CA LEU A 166 -8.64 0.49 -13.97
C LEU A 166 -8.00 0.80 -12.60
N ARG A 167 -7.33 -0.19 -12.01
CA ARG A 167 -6.58 -0.05 -10.75
C ARG A 167 -5.54 1.06 -10.86
N ASP A 168 -4.70 1.03 -11.89
CA ASP A 168 -3.63 2.03 -12.09
C ASP A 168 -4.19 3.43 -12.36
N ARG A 169 -5.27 3.52 -13.11
CA ARG A 169 -5.96 4.80 -13.34
C ARG A 169 -6.49 5.39 -12.02
N LEU A 170 -7.17 4.59 -11.22
CA LEU A 170 -7.74 5.03 -9.94
C LEU A 170 -6.68 5.35 -8.89
N ARG A 171 -5.59 4.58 -8.84
CA ARG A 171 -4.43 4.89 -7.99
C ARG A 171 -3.84 6.25 -8.34
N ARG A 172 -3.56 6.52 -9.61
CA ARG A 172 -3.04 7.81 -10.08
C ARG A 172 -3.98 8.95 -9.75
N MET A 173 -5.26 8.84 -10.09
CA MET A 173 -6.29 9.83 -9.76
C MET A 173 -6.35 10.11 -8.26
N THR A 174 -6.34 9.07 -7.43
CA THR A 174 -6.36 9.20 -5.96
C THR A 174 -5.09 9.90 -5.45
N ALA A 175 -3.92 9.52 -5.94
CA ALA A 175 -2.66 10.16 -5.58
C ALA A 175 -2.61 11.65 -5.97
N GLU A 176 -3.10 12.00 -7.15
CA GLU A 176 -3.23 13.40 -7.59
C GLU A 176 -4.18 14.20 -6.70
N ARG A 177 -5.32 13.64 -6.33
CA ARG A 177 -6.27 14.27 -5.41
C ARG A 177 -5.67 14.52 -4.03
N ILE A 178 -4.92 13.56 -3.51
CA ILE A 178 -4.20 13.64 -2.23
C ILE A 178 -3.16 14.77 -2.30
N ARG A 179 -2.31 14.77 -3.32
CA ARG A 179 -1.23 15.76 -3.49
C ARG A 179 -1.77 17.16 -3.69
N ASN A 180 -2.70 17.35 -4.65
CA ASN A 180 -3.29 18.65 -4.96
C ASN A 180 -4.14 19.20 -3.81
N GLY A 181 -4.79 18.32 -3.04
CA GLY A 181 -5.57 18.71 -1.85
C GLY A 181 -4.72 18.96 -0.62
N GLY A 182 -3.42 18.61 -0.62
CA GLY A 182 -2.56 18.65 0.56
C GLY A 182 -3.05 17.72 1.68
N ILE A 183 -3.78 16.65 1.34
CA ILE A 183 -4.42 15.73 2.28
C ILE A 183 -3.41 14.63 2.62
N PRO A 184 -3.05 14.39 3.89
CA PRO A 184 -2.29 13.19 4.23
C PRO A 184 -3.16 11.95 4.00
N ALA A 185 -2.53 10.83 3.59
CA ALA A 185 -3.23 9.56 3.42
C ALA A 185 -2.45 8.39 4.01
N VAL A 186 -3.17 7.41 4.53
CA VAL A 186 -2.62 6.12 4.96
C VAL A 186 -3.31 5.02 4.16
N LEU A 187 -2.52 4.25 3.41
CA LEU A 187 -2.93 3.09 2.64
C LEU A 187 -2.48 1.83 3.36
N VAL A 188 -3.40 0.95 3.70
CA VAL A 188 -3.08 -0.39 4.20
C VAL A 188 -3.15 -1.38 3.06
N THR A 189 -2.11 -2.18 2.91
CA THR A 189 -2.03 -3.20 1.87
C THR A 189 -1.17 -4.39 2.30
N HIS A 190 -1.36 -5.50 1.62
CA HIS A 190 -0.48 -6.67 1.68
C HIS A 190 0.36 -6.83 0.40
N SER A 191 0.16 -5.95 -0.61
CA SER A 191 0.89 -5.97 -1.88
C SER A 191 2.09 -5.01 -1.84
N PRO A 192 3.33 -5.53 -1.91
CA PRO A 192 4.54 -4.70 -2.03
C PRO A 192 4.52 -3.81 -3.26
N GLU A 193 4.02 -4.33 -4.39
CA GLU A 193 3.88 -3.58 -5.64
C GLU A 193 2.98 -2.36 -5.46
N GLU A 194 1.81 -2.55 -4.82
CA GLU A 194 0.90 -1.45 -4.53
C GLU A 194 1.54 -0.40 -3.61
N ALA A 195 2.23 -0.84 -2.56
CA ALA A 195 2.94 0.05 -1.65
C ALA A 195 4.01 0.86 -2.39
N CYS A 196 4.87 0.21 -3.21
CA CYS A 196 5.95 0.86 -3.94
C CYS A 196 5.46 1.83 -5.03
N THR A 197 4.35 1.50 -5.72
CA THR A 197 3.85 2.33 -6.83
C THR A 197 2.98 3.51 -6.39
N THR A 198 2.40 3.45 -5.18
CA THR A 198 1.42 4.43 -4.73
C THR A 198 1.95 5.36 -3.65
N ALA A 199 2.77 4.84 -2.73
CA ALA A 199 3.16 5.56 -1.54
C ALA A 199 4.46 6.35 -1.70
N ASP A 200 4.55 7.47 -0.99
CA ASP A 200 5.79 8.24 -0.84
C ASP A 200 6.71 7.58 0.20
N GLU A 201 6.12 6.92 1.20
CA GLU A 201 6.82 6.21 2.28
C GLU A 201 6.09 4.91 2.62
N ILE A 202 6.83 3.91 3.07
CA ILE A 202 6.29 2.61 3.47
C ILE A 202 6.69 2.33 4.91
N ALA A 203 5.73 1.90 5.73
CA ALA A 203 5.95 1.31 7.04
C ALA A 203 5.69 -0.19 6.96
N VAL A 204 6.72 -1.01 7.14
CA VAL A 204 6.59 -2.48 7.16
C VAL A 204 6.20 -2.91 8.57
N MET A 205 4.97 -3.44 8.69
CA MET A 205 4.39 -3.85 9.96
C MET A 205 4.38 -5.37 10.12
N HIS A 206 4.87 -5.86 11.25
CA HIS A 206 4.88 -7.26 11.62
C HIS A 206 4.55 -7.41 13.12
N GLU A 207 3.62 -8.29 13.45
CA GLU A 207 3.23 -8.60 14.84
C GLU A 207 3.02 -7.36 15.74
N GLY A 208 2.33 -6.37 15.20
CA GLY A 208 2.01 -5.14 15.93
C GLY A 208 3.12 -4.10 16.00
N ARG A 209 4.30 -4.33 15.41
CA ARG A 209 5.44 -3.41 15.39
C ARG A 209 5.79 -2.93 14.00
N ILE A 210 6.35 -1.74 13.89
CA ILE A 210 6.98 -1.28 12.66
C ILE A 210 8.42 -1.75 12.66
N LEU A 211 8.76 -2.63 11.71
CA LEU A 211 10.12 -3.16 11.55
C LEU A 211 11.04 -2.16 10.84
N GLN A 212 10.49 -1.48 9.82
CA GLN A 212 11.21 -0.46 9.07
C GLN A 212 10.21 0.56 8.51
N TYR A 213 10.67 1.80 8.40
CA TYR A 213 9.94 2.92 7.83
C TYR A 213 10.88 3.74 6.95
N GLY A 214 10.45 4.10 5.74
CA GLY A 214 11.25 4.88 4.81
C GLY A 214 10.63 4.92 3.42
N THR A 215 11.38 5.46 2.45
CA THR A 215 10.95 5.45 1.05
C THR A 215 10.99 4.03 0.47
N PRO A 216 10.20 3.73 -0.59
CA PRO A 216 10.27 2.45 -1.29
C PRO A 216 11.72 2.07 -1.66
N GLU A 217 12.47 3.03 -2.19
CA GLU A 217 13.87 2.83 -2.58
C GLU A 217 14.76 2.42 -1.40
N THR A 218 14.59 3.05 -0.24
CA THR A 218 15.35 2.70 0.98
C THR A 218 15.04 1.28 1.44
N LEU A 219 13.76 0.87 1.41
CA LEU A 219 13.37 -0.46 1.87
C LEU A 219 13.87 -1.58 0.94
N VAL A 220 13.97 -1.28 -0.37
CA VAL A 220 14.49 -2.22 -1.36
C VAL A 220 16.02 -2.33 -1.31
N LYS A 221 16.73 -1.19 -1.16
CA LYS A 221 18.20 -1.16 -1.17
C LYS A 221 18.81 -1.60 0.16
N THR A 222 18.19 -1.21 1.26
CA THR A 222 18.73 -1.44 2.62
C THR A 222 17.64 -1.97 3.56
N PRO A 223 17.13 -3.19 3.32
CA PRO A 223 16.16 -3.82 4.21
C PRO A 223 16.80 -4.07 5.58
N ALA A 224 16.07 -3.75 6.66
CA ALA A 224 16.60 -3.80 8.02
C ALA A 224 16.74 -5.22 8.57
N CYS A 225 15.96 -6.18 8.08
CA CYS A 225 15.97 -7.58 8.51
C CYS A 225 15.29 -8.49 7.48
N VAL A 226 15.46 -9.80 7.67
CA VAL A 226 14.86 -10.85 6.82
C VAL A 226 13.34 -10.72 6.71
N GLN A 227 12.65 -10.32 7.77
CA GLN A 227 11.19 -10.16 7.74
C GLN A 227 10.78 -9.03 6.78
N VAL A 228 11.56 -7.96 6.73
CA VAL A 228 11.30 -6.85 5.77
C VAL A 228 11.47 -7.34 4.34
N THR A 229 12.55 -8.07 4.02
CA THR A 229 12.74 -8.60 2.66
C THR A 229 11.61 -9.54 2.23
N ARG A 230 11.19 -10.43 3.14
CA ARG A 230 10.07 -11.36 2.89
C ARG A 230 8.74 -10.62 2.67
N LEU A 231 8.46 -9.58 3.46
CA LEU A 231 7.25 -8.78 3.33
C LEU A 231 7.27 -7.88 2.09
N MET A 232 8.44 -7.41 1.69
CA MET A 232 8.64 -6.64 0.45
C MET A 232 8.72 -7.53 -0.79
N GLY A 233 8.71 -8.87 -0.65
CA GLY A 233 8.84 -9.79 -1.78
C GLY A 233 10.19 -9.71 -2.49
N LEU A 234 11.25 -9.31 -1.77
CA LEU A 234 12.59 -9.21 -2.36
C LEU A 234 13.19 -10.60 -2.56
N PRO A 235 13.61 -10.97 -3.78
CA PRO A 235 14.26 -12.24 -4.06
C PRO A 235 15.67 -12.30 -3.44
N ASN A 236 16.31 -13.45 -3.52
CA ASN A 236 17.71 -13.67 -3.13
C ASN A 236 17.99 -13.34 -1.66
N THR A 237 17.07 -13.73 -0.78
CA THR A 237 17.18 -13.54 0.66
C THR A 237 17.26 -14.88 1.38
N ASP A 238 18.29 -15.08 2.17
CA ASP A 238 18.39 -16.15 3.18
C ASP A 238 18.28 -15.56 4.60
N ASP A 239 18.56 -16.35 5.63
CA ASP A 239 18.41 -15.90 7.02
C ASP A 239 19.50 -14.89 7.45
N ASP A 240 20.62 -14.83 6.74
CA ASP A 240 21.79 -14.03 7.10
C ASP A 240 21.99 -12.80 6.18
N ARG A 241 21.40 -12.82 4.97
CA ARG A 241 21.68 -11.80 3.96
C ARG A 241 20.58 -11.65 2.92
N HIS A 242 20.65 -10.53 2.22
CA HIS A 242 19.92 -10.25 0.99
C HIS A 242 20.90 -9.83 -0.10
N ILE A 243 20.78 -10.41 -1.29
CA ILE A 243 21.57 -10.05 -2.49
C ILE A 243 20.66 -9.27 -3.43
N PRO A 244 20.78 -7.93 -3.47
CA PRO A 244 19.98 -7.10 -4.37
C PRO A 244 20.27 -7.43 -5.84
N GLN A 245 19.27 -7.26 -6.70
CA GLN A 245 19.47 -7.55 -8.14
C GLN A 245 20.56 -6.70 -8.79
N HIS A 246 20.73 -5.45 -8.37
CA HIS A 246 21.79 -4.58 -8.90
C HIS A 246 23.21 -5.01 -8.50
N ALA A 247 23.35 -5.83 -7.46
CA ALA A 247 24.63 -6.43 -7.05
C ALA A 247 25.05 -7.59 -7.96
N VAL A 248 24.15 -8.07 -8.82
CA VAL A 248 24.39 -9.24 -9.68
C VAL A 248 24.62 -8.78 -11.12
N ARG A 249 25.76 -9.16 -11.70
CA ARG A 249 26.13 -8.84 -13.08
C ARG A 249 26.49 -10.10 -13.85
N PHE A 250 26.14 -10.13 -15.13
CA PHE A 250 26.68 -11.12 -16.06
C PHE A 250 28.09 -10.68 -16.45
N ASP A 251 29.08 -11.52 -16.19
CA ASP A 251 30.48 -11.20 -16.42
C ASP A 251 31.23 -12.47 -16.85
N GLN A 252 32.08 -12.36 -17.89
CA GLN A 252 32.85 -13.49 -18.39
C GLN A 252 33.85 -14.05 -17.36
N ASP A 253 34.30 -13.19 -16.44
CA ASP A 253 35.17 -13.56 -15.32
C ASP A 253 34.41 -14.01 -14.08
N GLY A 254 33.06 -13.97 -14.13
CA GLY A 254 32.17 -14.38 -13.05
C GLY A 254 32.18 -15.90 -12.80
N MET A 255 31.56 -16.29 -11.67
CA MET A 255 31.37 -17.71 -11.35
C MET A 255 30.38 -18.36 -12.30
N GLU A 256 30.68 -19.56 -12.76
CA GLU A 256 29.79 -20.35 -13.59
C GLU A 256 28.62 -20.88 -12.76
N CYS A 257 27.40 -20.55 -13.18
CA CYS A 257 26.15 -20.86 -12.51
C CYS A 257 25.27 -21.70 -13.45
N ARG A 258 24.71 -22.78 -12.93
CA ARG A 258 23.76 -23.61 -13.69
C ARG A 258 22.41 -22.92 -13.76
N VAL A 259 21.83 -22.80 -14.96
CA VAL A 259 20.45 -22.33 -15.15
C VAL A 259 19.47 -23.40 -14.72
N LEU A 260 18.55 -23.05 -13.81
CA LEU A 260 17.51 -23.95 -13.30
C LEU A 260 16.17 -23.74 -14.02
N SER A 261 15.80 -22.49 -14.23
CA SER A 261 14.56 -22.16 -14.96
C SER A 261 14.67 -20.84 -15.71
N ARG A 262 13.84 -20.73 -16.74
CA ARG A 262 13.69 -19.52 -17.57
C ARG A 262 12.20 -19.26 -17.74
N THR A 263 11.77 -18.03 -17.51
CA THR A 263 10.38 -17.62 -17.69
C THR A 263 10.33 -16.31 -18.43
N CYS A 264 9.70 -16.33 -19.61
CA CYS A 264 9.43 -15.11 -20.36
C CYS A 264 8.20 -14.42 -19.76
N LEU A 265 8.35 -13.16 -19.40
CA LEU A 265 7.30 -12.27 -18.96
C LEU A 265 7.02 -11.23 -20.05
N PRO A 266 5.90 -10.50 -20.04
CA PRO A 266 5.53 -9.57 -21.11
C PRO A 266 6.61 -8.52 -21.44
N GLU A 267 7.34 -8.00 -20.44
CA GLU A 267 8.34 -6.94 -20.61
C GLU A 267 9.72 -7.30 -20.03
N SER A 268 9.87 -8.51 -19.49
CA SER A 268 11.09 -8.95 -18.83
C SER A 268 11.30 -10.44 -18.96
N PHE A 269 12.44 -10.91 -18.51
CA PHE A 269 12.81 -12.31 -18.48
C PHE A 269 13.28 -12.70 -17.09
N SER A 270 12.63 -13.67 -16.48
CA SER A 270 13.02 -14.17 -15.16
C SER A 270 13.90 -15.41 -15.31
N LEU A 271 15.05 -15.42 -14.66
CA LEU A 271 16.04 -16.49 -14.65
C LEU A 271 16.24 -16.96 -13.21
N SER A 272 16.21 -18.26 -12.95
CA SER A 272 16.75 -18.83 -11.73
C SER A 272 18.00 -19.61 -12.02
N VAL A 273 19.05 -19.39 -11.20
CA VAL A 273 20.36 -20.02 -11.35
C VAL A 273 20.85 -20.61 -10.04
N LEU A 274 21.61 -21.69 -10.10
CA LEU A 274 22.32 -22.25 -8.96
C LEU A 274 23.74 -21.67 -8.91
N HIS A 275 23.96 -20.72 -8.01
CA HIS A 275 25.27 -20.12 -7.80
C HIS A 275 26.06 -20.96 -6.77
N PRO A 276 27.36 -21.29 -7.04
CA PRO A 276 28.15 -22.18 -6.17
C PRO A 276 28.27 -21.71 -4.72
N LYS A 277 28.37 -20.41 -4.48
CA LYS A 277 28.54 -19.79 -3.15
C LYS A 277 27.22 -19.38 -2.47
N TYR A 278 26.20 -19.00 -3.24
CA TYR A 278 25.00 -18.34 -2.71
C TYR A 278 23.71 -19.13 -2.90
N GLY A 279 23.77 -20.33 -3.51
CA GLY A 279 22.60 -21.16 -3.74
C GLY A 279 21.73 -20.64 -4.91
N ILE A 280 20.42 -20.78 -4.79
CA ILE A 280 19.49 -20.38 -5.85
C ILE A 280 19.32 -18.87 -5.84
N LEU A 281 19.61 -18.24 -6.98
CA LEU A 281 19.39 -16.81 -7.21
C LEU A 281 18.33 -16.60 -8.30
N TRP A 282 17.46 -15.61 -8.06
CA TRP A 282 16.42 -15.17 -8.99
C TRP A 282 16.80 -13.82 -9.57
N LEU A 283 16.82 -13.73 -10.90
CA LEU A 283 17.24 -12.54 -11.64
C LEU A 283 16.11 -12.14 -12.59
N ASN A 284 15.75 -10.87 -12.60
CA ASN A 284 14.87 -10.30 -13.61
C ASN A 284 15.71 -9.46 -14.56
N LEU A 285 15.61 -9.75 -15.83
CA LEU A 285 16.42 -9.16 -16.90
C LEU A 285 15.50 -8.47 -17.90
N ASP A 286 15.95 -7.37 -18.47
CA ASP A 286 15.28 -6.75 -19.59
C ASP A 286 15.38 -7.63 -20.86
N MET A 287 14.36 -7.58 -21.71
CA MET A 287 14.26 -8.41 -22.93
C MET A 287 15.51 -8.42 -23.84
N PRO A 288 16.26 -7.32 -24.03
CA PRO A 288 17.49 -7.34 -24.84
C PRO A 288 18.54 -8.33 -24.36
N HIS A 289 18.67 -8.53 -23.04
CA HIS A 289 19.66 -9.45 -22.46
C HIS A 289 19.19 -10.92 -22.49
N ALA A 290 17.93 -11.18 -22.78
CA ALA A 290 17.38 -12.54 -22.88
C ALA A 290 17.99 -13.33 -24.05
N GLY A 291 18.35 -12.65 -25.15
CA GLY A 291 18.94 -13.26 -26.35
C GLY A 291 20.33 -13.85 -26.13
N GLU A 292 21.13 -13.26 -25.25
CA GLU A 292 22.49 -13.70 -24.94
C GLU A 292 22.52 -14.97 -24.07
N ILE A 293 21.43 -15.23 -23.34
CA ILE A 293 21.28 -16.36 -22.40
C ILE A 293 20.47 -17.50 -23.03
N SER A 294 19.85 -17.25 -24.18
CA SER A 294 19.02 -18.22 -24.90
C SER A 294 19.86 -19.39 -25.42
N GLY A 295 19.68 -20.58 -24.82
CA GLY A 295 20.32 -21.81 -25.29
C GLY A 295 21.43 -22.37 -24.41
N ASN A 296 21.97 -21.60 -23.46
CA ASN A 296 23.03 -22.08 -22.56
C ASN A 296 22.46 -22.63 -21.26
N ASP A 297 22.94 -23.80 -20.81
CA ASP A 297 22.58 -24.40 -19.51
C ASP A 297 23.38 -23.79 -18.34
N THR A 298 24.39 -22.95 -18.66
CA THR A 298 25.20 -22.22 -17.69
C THR A 298 25.33 -20.76 -18.08
N VAL A 299 25.48 -19.91 -17.06
CA VAL A 299 25.78 -18.48 -17.19
C VAL A 299 26.86 -18.11 -16.21
N ARG A 300 27.65 -17.08 -16.53
CA ARG A 300 28.68 -16.58 -15.60
C ARG A 300 28.20 -15.32 -14.92
N ILE A 301 28.28 -15.30 -13.59
CA ILE A 301 27.72 -14.25 -12.73
C ILE A 301 28.80 -13.77 -11.76
N HIS A 302 28.96 -12.47 -11.70
CA HIS A 302 29.71 -11.77 -10.67
C HIS A 302 28.74 -11.12 -9.68
N ILE A 303 29.05 -11.20 -8.38
CA ILE A 303 28.25 -10.55 -7.31
C ILE A 303 29.19 -9.59 -6.59
N GLU A 304 28.76 -8.33 -6.50
CA GLU A 304 29.49 -7.30 -5.77
C GLU A 304 29.29 -7.49 -4.25
N ASP A 305 30.25 -8.13 -3.59
CA ASP A 305 30.16 -8.49 -2.16
C ASP A 305 29.88 -7.30 -1.22
N GLN A 306 30.28 -6.09 -1.61
CA GLN A 306 30.02 -4.84 -0.87
C GLN A 306 28.55 -4.38 -0.90
N GLU A 307 27.79 -4.82 -1.91
CA GLU A 307 26.37 -4.50 -2.07
C GLU A 307 25.46 -5.52 -1.37
N ILE A 308 26.02 -6.61 -0.83
CA ILE A 308 25.26 -7.61 -0.08
C ILE A 308 24.83 -7.05 1.26
N VAL A 309 23.52 -6.95 1.49
CA VAL A 309 22.96 -6.57 2.79
C VAL A 309 23.05 -7.76 3.74
N ARG A 310 23.77 -7.62 4.85
CA ARG A 310 23.93 -8.66 5.87
C ARG A 310 23.10 -8.33 7.10
N PHE A 311 22.31 -9.29 7.54
CA PHE A 311 21.50 -9.18 8.74
C PHE A 311 22.33 -9.63 9.96
N ARG A 312 22.11 -8.97 11.07
CA ARG A 312 22.76 -9.28 12.36
C ARG A 312 21.80 -10.06 13.27
#